data_84bbf3be3a9793457d5859d0bde83482
#
_entry.id   84bbf3be3a9793457d5859d0bde83482
#
_cell.length_a   1.000
_cell.length_b   1.000
_cell.length_c   1.000
_cell.angle_alpha   90.00
_cell.angle_beta   90.00
_cell.angle_gamma   90.00
#
_symmetry.space_group_name_H-M   'P 1'
#
loop_
_entity.id
_entity.type
_entity.pdbx_description
1 polymer ?
#
loop_
_entity_poly.entity_id
_entity_poly.type
_entity_poly.pdbx_seq_one_letter_code
_entity_poly.pdbx_strand_id
1 'polypeptide(L)'
;NSSRGATVAGSPDALSVLEAALAEQALFFRRLDLDYAFHSPAMDPIESGIREALAGIQPGTTHVPFYSTVTGAPLDGTALTADYWWRNVREPVRFEQAANRLAAEGNNIFVEIGPHPLLRSYLNDTLKTADMHGRVLSTATRGGDDPEKIWTAAGQVIASGGHLDLQSLFPWEGTAVDLPTYPWQRERHWHPTTPESLGLLSRRHVHPLLGYALQQHENTWQNQLDTQSHPSLADHVVGDAVVFPGTG
;
A
#
# COMPACT_ATOMS: atom_id res chain seq x y z
N ASN A 1 -14.95 16.57 8.23
CA ASN A 1 -14.64 15.40 7.41
C ASN A 1 -13.13 15.09 7.44
N SER A 2 -12.28 16.12 7.35
CA SER A 2 -10.83 16.05 7.54
C SER A 2 -10.31 17.38 8.07
N SER A 3 -9.03 17.47 8.43
CA SER A 3 -8.36 18.72 8.85
C SER A 3 -8.42 19.82 7.78
N ARG A 4 -8.76 19.49 6.53
CA ARG A 4 -8.77 20.40 5.39
C ARG A 4 -10.14 20.56 4.72
N GLY A 5 -11.14 19.79 5.13
CA GLY A 5 -12.44 19.79 4.48
C GLY A 5 -13.60 19.55 5.45
N ALA A 6 -14.62 20.39 5.36
CA ALA A 6 -15.86 20.28 6.12
C ALA A 6 -17.07 20.36 5.18
N THR A 7 -18.15 19.68 5.58
CA THR A 7 -19.48 19.85 4.97
C THR A 7 -20.36 20.54 5.99
N VAL A 8 -21.04 21.58 5.56
CA VAL A 8 -21.90 22.41 6.42
C VAL A 8 -23.34 22.28 5.93
N ALA A 9 -24.27 22.12 6.87
CA ALA A 9 -25.70 22.10 6.62
C ALA A 9 -26.38 23.27 7.35
N GLY A 10 -27.37 23.89 6.70
CA GLY A 10 -28.10 25.04 7.28
C GLY A 10 -29.21 25.53 6.35
N SER A 11 -29.88 26.62 6.74
CA SER A 11 -30.89 27.23 5.88
C SER A 11 -30.26 27.82 4.61
N PRO A 12 -31.01 27.92 3.48
CA PRO A 12 -30.50 28.50 2.24
C PRO A 12 -29.91 29.90 2.44
N ASP A 13 -30.52 30.72 3.25
CA ASP A 13 -30.05 32.10 3.53
C ASP A 13 -28.73 32.09 4.29
N ALA A 14 -28.61 31.27 5.34
CA ALA A 14 -27.36 31.14 6.09
C ALA A 14 -26.22 30.60 5.23
N LEU A 15 -26.51 29.64 4.36
CA LEU A 15 -25.52 29.11 3.40
C LEU A 15 -25.08 30.14 2.38
N SER A 16 -25.99 31.04 1.94
CA SER A 16 -25.66 32.13 1.02
C SER A 16 -24.75 33.18 1.65
N VAL A 17 -24.99 33.51 2.94
CA VAL A 17 -24.12 34.40 3.70
C VAL A 17 -22.72 33.77 3.89
N LEU A 18 -22.67 32.49 4.23
CA LEU A 18 -21.41 31.76 4.37
C LEU A 18 -20.64 31.73 3.03
N GLU A 19 -21.32 31.44 1.93
CA GLU A 19 -20.71 31.40 0.58
C GLU A 19 -20.06 32.74 0.23
N ALA A 20 -20.76 33.87 0.46
CA ALA A 20 -20.21 35.20 0.24
C ALA A 20 -18.95 35.47 1.11
N ALA A 21 -19.00 35.12 2.38
CA ALA A 21 -17.85 35.30 3.29
C ALA A 21 -16.64 34.43 2.91
N LEU A 22 -16.87 33.20 2.43
CA LEU A 22 -15.79 32.32 1.94
C LEU A 22 -15.19 32.82 0.61
N ALA A 23 -16.02 33.37 -0.28
CA ALA A 23 -15.57 33.98 -1.53
C ALA A 23 -14.65 35.20 -1.28
N GLU A 24 -14.98 36.05 -0.30
CA GLU A 24 -14.13 37.18 0.09
C GLU A 24 -12.74 36.73 0.59
N GLN A 25 -12.66 35.54 1.19
CA GLN A 25 -11.40 34.95 1.69
C GLN A 25 -10.70 34.06 0.66
N ALA A 26 -11.20 33.98 -0.58
CA ALA A 26 -10.74 33.09 -1.64
C ALA A 26 -10.70 31.59 -1.21
N LEU A 27 -11.58 31.16 -0.32
CA LEU A 27 -11.72 29.78 0.12
C LEU A 27 -12.65 29.02 -0.80
N PHE A 28 -12.30 27.77 -1.08
CA PHE A 28 -13.13 26.89 -1.91
C PHE A 28 -14.45 26.60 -1.23
N PHE A 29 -15.53 26.83 -1.96
CA PHE A 29 -16.88 26.49 -1.56
C PHE A 29 -17.62 25.82 -2.73
N ARG A 30 -18.42 24.80 -2.43
CA ARG A 30 -19.29 24.16 -3.40
C ARG A 30 -20.63 23.81 -2.74
N ARG A 31 -21.71 24.36 -3.28
CA ARG A 31 -23.07 23.97 -2.87
C ARG A 31 -23.39 22.57 -3.40
N LEU A 32 -23.87 21.71 -2.53
CA LEU A 32 -24.39 20.38 -2.91
C LEU A 32 -25.88 20.54 -3.30
N ASP A 33 -26.28 19.84 -4.36
CA ASP A 33 -27.68 19.79 -4.81
C ASP A 33 -28.42 18.74 -3.97
N LEU A 34 -28.78 19.13 -2.75
CA LEU A 34 -29.50 18.32 -1.76
C LEU A 34 -30.63 19.17 -1.18
N ASP A 35 -31.82 18.59 -1.08
CA ASP A 35 -33.04 19.22 -0.58
C ASP A 35 -33.32 18.94 0.92
N TYR A 36 -32.38 18.33 1.62
CA TYR A 36 -32.45 18.02 3.03
C TYR A 36 -31.21 18.51 3.80
N ALA A 37 -31.39 18.92 5.03
CA ALA A 37 -30.33 19.46 5.88
C ALA A 37 -30.00 18.49 7.02
N PHE A 38 -29.54 17.27 6.71
CA PHE A 38 -29.04 16.34 7.73
C PHE A 38 -27.97 16.99 8.59
N HIS A 39 -27.85 16.51 9.79
CA HIS A 39 -26.89 16.98 10.81
C HIS A 39 -27.14 18.43 11.25
N SER A 40 -28.40 18.88 11.17
CA SER A 40 -28.83 20.22 11.60
C SER A 40 -30.17 20.19 12.36
N PRO A 41 -30.56 21.29 13.06
CA PRO A 41 -31.84 21.39 13.71
C PRO A 41 -33.06 21.25 12.78
N ALA A 42 -32.89 21.40 11.47
CA ALA A 42 -33.97 21.19 10.50
C ALA A 42 -34.50 19.74 10.50
N MET A 43 -33.76 18.79 11.09
CA MET A 43 -34.20 17.41 11.24
C MET A 43 -35.09 17.16 12.46
N ASP A 44 -35.15 18.07 13.43
CA ASP A 44 -35.91 17.90 14.67
C ASP A 44 -37.37 17.49 14.45
N PRO A 45 -38.11 18.00 13.45
CA PRO A 45 -39.50 17.61 13.19
C PRO A 45 -39.70 16.12 12.89
N ILE A 46 -38.70 15.40 12.42
CA ILE A 46 -38.81 13.97 12.06
C ILE A 46 -38.32 13.03 13.17
N GLU A 47 -37.88 13.55 14.31
CA GLU A 47 -37.34 12.76 15.44
C GLU A 47 -38.30 11.66 15.90
N SER A 48 -39.54 12.02 16.17
CA SER A 48 -40.53 11.07 16.67
C SER A 48 -40.78 9.92 15.69
N GLY A 49 -40.89 10.26 14.39
CA GLY A 49 -41.08 9.25 13.35
C GLY A 49 -39.90 8.30 13.21
N ILE A 50 -38.67 8.79 13.32
CA ILE A 50 -37.48 7.93 13.27
C ILE A 50 -37.43 7.01 14.50
N ARG A 51 -37.67 7.57 15.69
CA ARG A 51 -37.66 6.79 16.94
C ARG A 51 -38.73 5.70 16.95
N GLU A 52 -39.93 6.02 16.49
CA GLU A 52 -41.03 5.05 16.34
C GLU A 52 -40.72 3.96 15.33
N ALA A 53 -40.24 4.33 14.15
CA ALA A 53 -39.89 3.36 13.08
C ALA A 53 -38.78 2.39 13.53
N LEU A 54 -37.89 2.83 14.39
CA LEU A 54 -36.74 2.06 14.89
C LEU A 54 -36.93 1.47 16.28
N ALA A 55 -38.11 1.65 16.92
CA ALA A 55 -38.36 1.18 18.29
C ALA A 55 -38.21 -0.36 18.45
N GLY A 56 -38.37 -1.13 17.37
CA GLY A 56 -38.25 -2.58 17.38
C GLY A 56 -36.82 -3.13 17.23
N ILE A 57 -35.82 -2.25 17.05
CA ILE A 57 -34.43 -2.69 16.88
C ILE A 57 -33.90 -3.27 18.18
N GLN A 58 -33.33 -4.46 18.08
CA GLN A 58 -32.63 -5.15 19.17
C GLN A 58 -31.16 -5.31 18.79
N PRO A 59 -30.31 -4.32 19.06
CA PRO A 59 -28.91 -4.40 18.68
C PRO A 59 -28.16 -5.40 19.57
N GLY A 60 -27.33 -6.21 18.92
CA GLY A 60 -26.41 -7.17 19.57
C GLY A 60 -25.00 -6.62 19.73
N THR A 61 -24.13 -7.40 20.37
CA THR A 61 -22.70 -7.10 20.47
C THR A 61 -22.02 -7.10 19.11
N THR A 62 -21.00 -6.27 18.94
CA THR A 62 -20.21 -6.26 17.72
C THR A 62 -19.31 -7.50 17.58
N HIS A 63 -19.27 -8.11 16.40
CA HIS A 63 -18.31 -9.15 16.04
C HIS A 63 -17.09 -8.59 15.32
N VAL A 64 -17.21 -7.38 14.77
CA VAL A 64 -16.13 -6.62 14.13
C VAL A 64 -16.05 -5.28 14.84
N PRO A 65 -14.86 -4.78 15.18
CA PRO A 65 -14.73 -3.47 15.81
C PRO A 65 -15.44 -2.38 14.99
N PHE A 66 -16.32 -1.63 15.65
CA PHE A 66 -17.11 -0.59 15.03
C PHE A 66 -16.70 0.78 15.58
N TYR A 67 -16.42 1.72 14.70
CA TYR A 67 -16.06 3.10 15.02
C TYR A 67 -17.17 4.03 14.55
N SER A 68 -17.80 4.67 15.50
CA SER A 68 -18.98 5.50 15.24
C SER A 68 -18.57 6.91 14.81
N THR A 69 -19.16 7.40 13.72
CA THR A 69 -19.05 8.80 13.33
C THR A 69 -19.96 9.74 14.13
N VAL A 70 -20.86 9.22 14.95
CA VAL A 70 -21.64 10.00 15.93
C VAL A 70 -20.78 10.37 17.12
N THR A 71 -19.98 9.42 17.62
CA THR A 71 -19.14 9.62 18.81
C THR A 71 -17.69 9.97 18.47
N GLY A 72 -17.21 9.63 17.26
CA GLY A 72 -15.81 9.72 16.88
C GLY A 72 -14.92 8.67 17.54
N ALA A 73 -15.51 7.59 18.07
CA ALA A 73 -14.84 6.60 18.92
C ALA A 73 -15.37 5.17 18.66
N PRO A 74 -14.66 4.13 19.13
CA PRO A 74 -15.19 2.77 19.12
C PRO A 74 -16.50 2.69 19.92
N LEU A 75 -17.42 1.89 19.45
CA LEU A 75 -18.73 1.70 20.02
C LEU A 75 -19.16 0.24 19.91
N ASP A 76 -19.72 -0.33 21.00
CA ASP A 76 -20.31 -1.65 20.93
C ASP A 76 -21.67 -1.63 20.23
N GLY A 77 -21.99 -2.68 19.50
CA GLY A 77 -23.21 -2.80 18.74
C GLY A 77 -24.49 -2.69 19.56
N THR A 78 -24.45 -3.05 20.84
CA THR A 78 -25.59 -2.90 21.77
C THR A 78 -26.06 -1.46 21.94
N ALA A 79 -25.20 -0.50 21.64
CA ALA A 79 -25.51 0.92 21.67
C ALA A 79 -26.21 1.44 20.40
N LEU A 80 -26.35 0.63 19.35
CA LEU A 80 -26.96 1.03 18.07
C LEU A 80 -28.50 1.03 18.13
N THR A 81 -29.04 1.64 19.15
CA THR A 81 -30.49 1.78 19.45
C THR A 81 -31.16 2.81 18.53
N ALA A 82 -32.48 2.94 18.62
CA ALA A 82 -33.22 4.00 17.93
C ALA A 82 -32.69 5.41 18.27
N ASP A 83 -32.25 5.63 19.52
CA ASP A 83 -31.64 6.89 19.92
C ASP A 83 -30.31 7.15 19.19
N TYR A 84 -29.46 6.13 19.06
CA TYR A 84 -28.21 6.25 18.30
C TYR A 84 -28.48 6.66 16.84
N TRP A 85 -29.45 6.04 16.19
CA TRP A 85 -29.77 6.33 14.79
C TRP A 85 -30.41 7.69 14.60
N TRP A 86 -31.21 8.15 15.57
CA TRP A 86 -31.64 9.55 15.60
C TRP A 86 -30.45 10.50 15.69
N ARG A 87 -29.55 10.28 16.61
CA ARG A 87 -28.33 11.09 16.75
C ARG A 87 -27.46 11.06 15.48
N ASN A 88 -27.42 9.93 14.79
CA ASN A 88 -26.71 9.80 13.51
C ASN A 88 -27.28 10.73 12.42
N VAL A 89 -28.59 10.93 12.38
CA VAL A 89 -29.25 11.86 11.45
C VAL A 89 -29.07 13.32 11.88
N ARG A 90 -29.09 13.58 13.18
CA ARG A 90 -29.20 14.91 13.75
C ARG A 90 -27.88 15.56 14.13
N GLU A 91 -26.97 14.81 14.71
CA GLU A 91 -25.72 15.35 15.24
C GLU A 91 -24.64 15.51 14.15
N PRO A 92 -23.64 16.40 14.38
CA PRO A 92 -22.50 16.52 13.47
C PRO A 92 -21.75 15.21 13.28
N VAL A 93 -21.33 14.95 12.05
CA VAL A 93 -20.53 13.77 11.68
C VAL A 93 -19.09 13.94 12.13
N ARG A 94 -18.59 13.06 12.97
CA ARG A 94 -17.23 13.05 13.54
C ARG A 94 -16.31 12.10 12.76
N PHE A 95 -16.37 12.18 11.44
CA PHE A 95 -15.63 11.25 10.55
C PHE A 95 -14.11 11.35 10.75
N GLU A 96 -13.58 12.56 10.81
CA GLU A 96 -12.16 12.79 11.03
C GLU A 96 -11.67 12.17 12.33
N GLN A 97 -12.45 12.31 13.42
CA GLN A 97 -12.10 11.75 14.72
C GLN A 97 -12.06 10.22 14.69
N ALA A 98 -13.07 9.59 14.06
CA ALA A 98 -13.13 8.14 13.89
C ALA A 98 -11.98 7.63 13.01
N ALA A 99 -11.69 8.30 11.89
CA ALA A 99 -10.61 7.95 10.98
C ALA A 99 -9.22 8.09 11.62
N ASN A 100 -8.98 9.19 12.35
CA ASN A 100 -7.74 9.40 13.11
C ASN A 100 -7.54 8.32 14.18
N ARG A 101 -8.63 7.91 14.84
CA ARG A 101 -8.57 6.84 15.84
C ARG A 101 -8.17 5.52 15.22
N LEU A 102 -8.81 5.14 14.11
CA LEU A 102 -8.45 3.94 13.34
C LEU A 102 -7.00 3.97 12.89
N ALA A 103 -6.53 5.10 12.36
CA ALA A 103 -5.14 5.27 11.95
C ALA A 103 -4.17 5.12 13.13
N ALA A 104 -4.47 5.74 14.28
CA ALA A 104 -3.65 5.64 15.49
C ALA A 104 -3.57 4.20 16.06
N GLU A 105 -4.55 3.36 15.77
CA GLU A 105 -4.57 1.94 16.13
C GLU A 105 -3.88 1.04 15.08
N GLY A 106 -3.22 1.64 14.08
CA GLY A 106 -2.40 0.93 13.08
C GLY A 106 -3.16 0.51 11.83
N ASN A 107 -4.44 0.90 11.68
CA ASN A 107 -5.17 0.62 10.46
C ASN A 107 -4.69 1.54 9.34
N ASN A 108 -4.12 0.97 8.30
CA ASN A 108 -3.54 1.71 7.19
C ASN A 108 -4.13 1.35 5.82
N ILE A 109 -5.05 0.38 5.76
CA ILE A 109 -5.78 0.02 4.55
C ILE A 109 -7.25 0.30 4.79
N PHE A 110 -7.81 1.24 4.03
CA PHE A 110 -9.21 1.62 4.09
C PHE A 110 -9.90 1.22 2.80
N VAL A 111 -11.04 0.55 2.91
CA VAL A 111 -11.87 0.15 1.78
C VAL A 111 -13.21 0.85 1.88
N GLU A 112 -13.47 1.80 1.00
CA GLU A 112 -14.76 2.46 0.91
C GLU A 112 -15.74 1.57 0.13
N ILE A 113 -16.75 1.07 0.83
CA ILE A 113 -17.83 0.28 0.25
C ILE A 113 -18.98 1.21 -0.05
N GLY A 114 -19.21 1.45 -1.33
CA GLY A 114 -20.27 2.37 -1.78
C GLY A 114 -20.27 2.53 -3.29
N PRO A 115 -21.32 3.14 -3.86
CA PRO A 115 -21.49 3.30 -5.31
C PRO A 115 -20.51 4.30 -5.93
N HIS A 116 -19.85 5.11 -5.08
CA HIS A 116 -18.92 6.14 -5.51
C HIS A 116 -17.98 6.54 -4.37
N PRO A 117 -16.67 6.73 -4.61
CA PRO A 117 -15.73 7.13 -3.58
C PRO A 117 -15.92 8.59 -3.18
N LEU A 118 -16.54 8.81 -2.03
CA LEU A 118 -16.80 10.13 -1.43
C LEU A 118 -15.81 10.47 -0.32
N LEU A 119 -15.32 9.45 0.38
CA LEU A 119 -14.49 9.61 1.59
C LEU A 119 -12.98 9.51 1.29
N ARG A 120 -12.62 9.11 0.09
CA ARG A 120 -11.23 8.86 -0.30
C ARG A 120 -10.29 10.05 -0.05
N SER A 121 -10.72 11.26 -0.39
CA SER A 121 -9.91 12.46 -0.17
C SER A 121 -9.69 12.73 1.32
N TYR A 122 -10.74 12.60 2.13
CA TYR A 122 -10.68 12.82 3.57
C TYR A 122 -9.80 11.78 4.28
N LEU A 123 -9.89 10.51 3.89
CA LEU A 123 -9.03 9.45 4.43
C LEU A 123 -7.56 9.65 4.04
N ASN A 124 -7.28 10.08 2.79
CA ASN A 124 -5.93 10.41 2.38
C ASN A 124 -5.35 11.59 3.17
N ASP A 125 -6.17 12.61 3.45
CA ASP A 125 -5.78 13.73 4.32
C ASP A 125 -5.46 13.25 5.73
N THR A 126 -6.28 12.36 6.28
CA THR A 126 -6.07 11.75 7.61
C THR A 126 -4.74 10.99 7.67
N LEU A 127 -4.50 10.09 6.72
CA LEU A 127 -3.25 9.33 6.64
C LEU A 127 -2.02 10.25 6.52
N LYS A 128 -2.12 11.28 5.67
CA LYS A 128 -1.05 12.26 5.50
C LYS A 128 -0.79 13.06 6.78
N THR A 129 -1.84 13.47 7.48
CA THR A 129 -1.72 14.23 8.74
C THR A 129 -1.13 13.37 9.85
N ALA A 130 -1.41 12.06 9.84
CA ALA A 130 -0.86 11.09 10.78
C ALA A 130 0.54 10.60 10.41
N ASP A 131 1.12 11.08 9.31
CA ASP A 131 2.40 10.62 8.73
C ASP A 131 2.43 9.09 8.51
N MET A 132 1.31 8.55 8.05
CA MET A 132 1.13 7.12 7.84
C MET A 132 1.15 6.76 6.36
N HIS A 133 1.93 5.74 6.03
CA HIS A 133 1.82 5.07 4.74
C HIS A 133 0.60 4.15 4.75
N GLY A 134 -0.37 4.43 3.90
CA GLY A 134 -1.59 3.67 3.81
C GLY A 134 -2.23 3.70 2.42
N ARG A 135 -3.30 2.96 2.26
CA ARG A 135 -4.07 2.88 1.02
C ARG A 135 -5.55 3.12 1.28
N VAL A 136 -6.15 3.91 0.40
CA VAL A 136 -7.61 4.10 0.38
C VAL A 136 -8.13 3.56 -0.95
N LEU A 137 -8.90 2.50 -0.86
CA LEU A 137 -9.45 1.72 -1.95
C LEU A 137 -10.96 1.94 -2.03
N SER A 138 -11.59 1.68 -3.18
CA SER A 138 -13.03 1.77 -3.35
C SER A 138 -13.56 0.58 -4.13
N THR A 139 -14.76 0.11 -3.77
CA THR A 139 -15.40 -1.04 -4.39
C THR A 139 -16.16 -0.69 -5.68
N ALA A 140 -16.55 0.57 -5.86
CA ALA A 140 -17.26 1.02 -7.05
C ALA A 140 -16.93 2.46 -7.43
N THR A 141 -17.28 2.85 -8.64
CA THR A 141 -17.17 4.22 -9.16
C THR A 141 -18.42 4.56 -9.97
N ARG A 142 -18.80 5.83 -9.99
CA ARG A 142 -19.99 6.30 -10.72
C ARG A 142 -19.94 5.84 -12.19
N GLY A 143 -21.04 5.24 -12.68
CA GLY A 143 -21.17 4.79 -14.07
C GLY A 143 -20.42 3.51 -14.40
N GLY A 144 -19.93 2.78 -13.41
CA GLY A 144 -19.27 1.49 -13.61
C GLY A 144 -19.97 0.40 -12.79
N ASP A 145 -20.87 -0.29 -13.42
CA ASP A 145 -21.52 -1.52 -12.89
C ASP A 145 -20.65 -2.75 -13.21
N ASP A 146 -19.43 -2.73 -12.73
CA ASP A 146 -18.46 -3.76 -13.07
C ASP A 146 -18.11 -4.62 -11.85
N PRO A 147 -18.55 -5.89 -11.81
CA PRO A 147 -18.17 -6.83 -10.76
C PRO A 147 -16.66 -6.99 -10.63
N GLU A 148 -15.89 -6.75 -11.70
CA GLU A 148 -14.42 -6.83 -11.69
C GLU A 148 -13.80 -5.80 -10.73
N LYS A 149 -14.49 -4.71 -10.42
CA LYS A 149 -13.99 -3.71 -9.47
C LYS A 149 -13.88 -4.24 -8.05
N ILE A 150 -14.81 -5.12 -7.66
CA ILE A 150 -14.74 -5.78 -6.33
C ILE A 150 -13.51 -6.69 -6.29
N TRP A 151 -13.27 -7.48 -7.34
CA TRP A 151 -12.09 -8.32 -7.46
C TRP A 151 -10.81 -7.51 -7.52
N THR A 152 -10.83 -6.38 -8.23
CA THR A 152 -9.71 -5.45 -8.26
C THR A 152 -9.43 -4.87 -6.88
N ALA A 153 -10.47 -4.45 -6.14
CA ALA A 153 -10.31 -3.96 -4.77
C ALA A 153 -9.74 -5.05 -3.84
N ALA A 154 -10.23 -6.30 -3.94
CA ALA A 154 -9.68 -7.42 -3.20
C ALA A 154 -8.20 -7.67 -3.51
N GLY A 155 -7.82 -7.68 -4.79
CA GLY A 155 -6.42 -7.80 -5.22
C GLY A 155 -5.55 -6.65 -4.71
N GLN A 156 -6.08 -5.44 -4.69
CA GLN A 156 -5.38 -4.26 -4.14
C GLN A 156 -5.20 -4.34 -2.63
N VAL A 157 -6.17 -4.91 -1.88
CA VAL A 157 -6.02 -5.18 -0.44
C VAL A 157 -4.84 -6.12 -0.20
N ILE A 158 -4.77 -7.24 -0.93
CA ILE A 158 -3.66 -8.20 -0.84
C ILE A 158 -2.33 -7.52 -1.20
N ALA A 159 -2.29 -6.81 -2.32
CA ALA A 159 -1.08 -6.12 -2.79
C ALA A 159 -0.61 -5.01 -1.82
N SER A 160 -1.50 -4.52 -0.95
CA SER A 160 -1.21 -3.54 0.10
C SER A 160 -0.81 -4.18 1.44
N GLY A 161 -0.70 -5.51 1.50
CA GLY A 161 -0.36 -6.26 2.71
C GLY A 161 -1.55 -6.62 3.60
N GLY A 162 -2.78 -6.41 3.12
CA GLY A 162 -3.99 -6.84 3.83
C GLY A 162 -4.23 -8.35 3.68
N HIS A 163 -4.91 -8.92 4.65
CA HIS A 163 -5.29 -10.33 4.64
C HIS A 163 -6.73 -10.50 4.21
N LEU A 164 -6.96 -11.41 3.26
CA LEU A 164 -8.28 -11.85 2.86
C LEU A 164 -8.37 -13.38 3.03
N ASP A 165 -9.56 -13.86 3.31
CA ASP A 165 -9.83 -15.29 3.29
C ASP A 165 -9.89 -15.77 1.84
N LEU A 166 -8.75 -16.25 1.36
CA LEU A 166 -8.61 -16.75 -0.01
C LEU A 166 -9.46 -17.98 -0.27
N GLN A 167 -9.76 -18.80 0.76
CA GLN A 167 -10.59 -19.98 0.60
C GLN A 167 -12.06 -19.59 0.36
N SER A 168 -12.53 -18.53 1.01
CA SER A 168 -13.86 -17.96 0.73
C SER A 168 -13.93 -17.27 -0.64
N LEU A 169 -12.82 -16.66 -1.10
CA LEU A 169 -12.74 -16.02 -2.41
C LEU A 169 -12.65 -17.05 -3.55
N PHE A 170 -11.94 -18.16 -3.34
CA PHE A 170 -11.70 -19.23 -4.31
C PHE A 170 -12.11 -20.57 -3.72
N PRO A 171 -13.44 -20.84 -3.60
CA PRO A 171 -13.95 -22.04 -2.90
C PRO A 171 -13.78 -23.36 -3.68
N TRP A 172 -13.20 -23.29 -4.87
CA TRP A 172 -12.91 -24.47 -5.69
C TRP A 172 -11.44 -24.86 -5.60
N GLU A 173 -11.16 -26.15 -5.65
CA GLU A 173 -9.79 -26.64 -5.74
C GLU A 173 -9.18 -26.22 -7.07
N GLY A 174 -8.05 -25.53 -6.99
CA GLY A 174 -7.26 -25.17 -8.17
C GLY A 174 -6.42 -26.33 -8.66
N THR A 175 -6.21 -26.42 -9.96
CA THR A 175 -5.22 -27.33 -10.56
C THR A 175 -3.88 -26.60 -10.69
N ALA A 176 -2.80 -27.24 -10.26
CA ALA A 176 -1.47 -26.72 -10.50
C ALA A 176 -1.20 -26.67 -12.00
N VAL A 177 -0.82 -25.50 -12.49
CA VAL A 177 -0.45 -25.28 -13.90
C VAL A 177 0.95 -24.68 -13.97
N ASP A 178 1.69 -25.02 -15.02
CA ASP A 178 2.96 -24.40 -15.31
C ASP A 178 2.72 -22.94 -15.75
N LEU A 179 3.26 -22.00 -14.98
CA LEU A 179 3.23 -20.59 -15.32
C LEU A 179 4.51 -20.21 -16.09
N PRO A 180 4.41 -19.29 -17.07
CA PRO A 180 5.61 -18.76 -17.70
C PRO A 180 6.48 -18.08 -16.64
N THR A 181 7.76 -18.39 -16.66
CA THR A 181 8.73 -17.71 -15.79
C THR A 181 8.91 -16.25 -16.23
N TYR A 182 9.47 -15.44 -15.34
CA TYR A 182 9.79 -14.05 -15.67
C TYR A 182 10.65 -13.98 -16.95
N PRO A 183 10.27 -13.20 -17.96
CA PRO A 183 11.00 -13.08 -19.21
C PRO A 183 12.23 -12.18 -19.01
N TRP A 184 13.29 -12.74 -18.45
CA TRP A 184 14.53 -12.03 -18.23
C TRP A 184 15.08 -11.43 -19.52
N GLN A 185 15.28 -10.13 -19.54
CA GLN A 185 16.06 -9.46 -20.58
C GLN A 185 17.54 -9.76 -20.31
N ARG A 186 18.04 -10.78 -20.98
CA ARG A 186 19.40 -11.27 -20.77
C ARG A 186 20.40 -10.39 -21.50
N GLU A 187 20.81 -9.31 -20.86
CA GLU A 187 21.90 -8.46 -21.32
C GLU A 187 23.16 -8.79 -20.53
N ARG A 188 24.31 -8.64 -21.21
CA ARG A 188 25.59 -8.88 -20.57
C ARG A 188 26.00 -7.63 -19.78
N HIS A 189 25.81 -7.67 -18.48
CA HIS A 189 26.19 -6.59 -17.56
C HIS A 189 27.55 -6.82 -16.88
N TRP A 190 28.38 -7.68 -17.45
CA TRP A 190 29.73 -7.85 -16.94
C TRP A 190 30.49 -6.55 -17.11
N HIS A 191 30.89 -5.97 -16.03
CA HIS A 191 31.79 -4.83 -16.03
C HIS A 191 33.10 -5.24 -16.70
N PRO A 192 33.62 -4.52 -17.68
CA PRO A 192 35.00 -4.72 -18.12
C PRO A 192 35.85 -4.52 -16.85
N THR A 193 36.75 -5.48 -16.62
CA THR A 193 37.65 -5.41 -15.50
C THR A 193 38.41 -4.09 -15.52
N THR A 194 38.26 -3.28 -14.47
CA THR A 194 38.96 -2.00 -14.39
C THR A 194 40.45 -2.22 -14.08
N PRO A 195 41.35 -1.28 -14.45
CA PRO A 195 42.76 -1.33 -14.09
C PRO A 195 42.98 -1.57 -12.61
N GLU A 196 42.09 -0.97 -11.76
CA GLU A 196 42.18 -1.09 -10.30
C GLU A 196 41.78 -2.48 -9.81
N SER A 197 40.74 -3.09 -10.37
CA SER A 197 40.25 -4.40 -9.92
C SER A 197 41.20 -5.53 -10.24
N LEU A 198 42.09 -5.33 -11.18
CA LEU A 198 43.04 -6.36 -11.58
C LEU A 198 44.45 -6.09 -11.06
N GLY A 199 44.88 -4.86 -10.79
CA GLY A 199 46.31 -4.55 -10.64
C GLY A 199 47.13 -5.17 -11.80
N LEU A 200 46.39 -5.66 -12.81
CA LEU A 200 46.78 -6.62 -13.82
C LEU A 200 46.59 -6.10 -15.23
N LEU A 201 45.91 -5.01 -15.41
CA LEU A 201 45.39 -4.60 -16.71
C LEU A 201 46.42 -4.09 -17.70
N SER A 202 47.58 -3.89 -17.22
CA SER A 202 48.70 -3.65 -18.11
C SER A 202 49.56 -4.91 -18.32
N ARG A 203 49.13 -6.05 -17.74
CA ARG A 203 49.95 -7.29 -17.85
C ARG A 203 49.55 -8.03 -19.10
N ARG A 204 50.48 -8.12 -20.04
CA ARG A 204 50.38 -8.98 -21.16
C ARG A 204 50.70 -10.40 -20.75
N HIS A 205 49.76 -11.33 -20.89
CA HIS A 205 50.00 -12.75 -20.77
C HIS A 205 50.97 -13.19 -21.88
N VAL A 206 52.15 -13.67 -21.51
CA VAL A 206 53.21 -13.95 -22.47
C VAL A 206 53.42 -15.43 -22.69
N HIS A 207 53.15 -16.26 -21.71
CA HIS A 207 53.36 -17.72 -21.78
C HIS A 207 52.44 -18.44 -20.78
N PRO A 208 51.93 -19.64 -21.12
CA PRO A 208 51.02 -20.36 -20.19
C PRO A 208 51.62 -20.60 -18.81
N LEU A 209 52.89 -20.91 -18.69
CA LEU A 209 53.53 -21.18 -17.40
C LEU A 209 54.19 -19.94 -16.77
N LEU A 210 54.68 -18.99 -17.55
CA LEU A 210 55.25 -17.75 -17.04
C LEU A 210 54.12 -16.76 -16.61
N GLY A 211 53.00 -16.80 -17.26
CA GLY A 211 51.87 -15.93 -16.97
C GLY A 211 52.10 -14.51 -17.49
N TYR A 212 52.07 -13.54 -16.61
CA TYR A 212 52.05 -12.12 -16.93
C TYR A 212 53.41 -11.44 -16.63
N ALA A 213 53.93 -10.69 -17.61
CA ALA A 213 55.11 -9.88 -17.37
C ALA A 213 54.85 -8.74 -16.38
N LEU A 214 55.72 -8.54 -15.39
CA LEU A 214 55.62 -7.40 -14.46
C LEU A 214 56.25 -6.17 -15.10
N GLN A 215 55.46 -5.08 -15.24
CA GLN A 215 55.88 -3.84 -15.93
C GLN A 215 57.02 -3.10 -15.26
N GLN A 216 57.22 -3.29 -13.94
CA GLN A 216 58.22 -2.58 -13.15
C GLN A 216 59.51 -3.34 -12.98
N HIS A 217 59.58 -4.58 -13.50
CA HIS A 217 60.75 -5.46 -13.33
C HIS A 217 61.06 -6.13 -14.64
N GLU A 218 62.23 -5.87 -15.18
CA GLU A 218 62.72 -6.58 -16.37
C GLU A 218 62.89 -8.08 -16.08
N ASN A 219 62.48 -8.91 -17.06
CA ASN A 219 62.60 -10.37 -17.01
C ASN A 219 61.94 -11.01 -15.77
N THR A 220 60.83 -10.44 -15.31
CA THR A 220 60.10 -10.98 -14.18
C THR A 220 58.63 -11.21 -14.60
N TRP A 221 58.13 -12.38 -14.24
CA TRP A 221 56.76 -12.80 -14.55
C TRP A 221 56.08 -13.30 -13.30
N GLN A 222 54.72 -13.22 -13.30
CA GLN A 222 53.88 -13.75 -12.24
C GLN A 222 52.79 -14.63 -12.84
N ASN A 223 52.64 -15.83 -12.31
CA ASN A 223 51.55 -16.73 -12.61
C ASN A 223 51.04 -17.46 -11.39
N GLN A 224 49.80 -17.90 -11.43
CA GLN A 224 49.23 -18.83 -10.48
C GLN A 224 49.19 -20.19 -11.16
N LEU A 225 49.98 -21.13 -10.63
CA LEU A 225 50.04 -22.49 -11.14
C LEU A 225 49.29 -23.43 -10.22
N ASP A 226 48.22 -23.97 -10.69
CA ASP A 226 47.41 -24.98 -10.02
C ASP A 226 46.88 -26.00 -11.06
N THR A 227 46.40 -27.13 -10.58
CA THR A 227 45.88 -28.21 -11.43
C THR A 227 44.51 -27.88 -12.07
N GLN A 228 43.84 -26.82 -11.66
CA GLN A 228 42.59 -26.37 -12.30
C GLN A 228 42.92 -25.52 -13.52
N SER A 229 43.86 -24.57 -13.38
CA SER A 229 44.29 -23.69 -14.45
C SER A 229 45.20 -24.40 -15.47
N HIS A 230 45.97 -25.40 -15.00
CA HIS A 230 46.96 -26.16 -15.77
C HIS A 230 46.75 -27.65 -15.51
N PRO A 231 45.75 -28.32 -16.10
CA PRO A 231 45.44 -29.74 -15.81
C PRO A 231 46.59 -30.70 -16.03
N SER A 232 47.47 -30.41 -16.99
CA SER A 232 48.65 -31.22 -17.27
C SER A 232 49.65 -31.31 -16.09
N LEU A 233 49.62 -30.37 -15.17
CA LEU A 233 50.46 -30.44 -13.98
C LEU A 233 50.02 -31.54 -13.01
N ALA A 234 48.79 -32.01 -13.11
CA ALA A 234 48.29 -33.11 -12.29
C ALA A 234 48.96 -34.44 -12.58
N ASP A 235 49.57 -34.58 -13.75
CA ASP A 235 50.21 -35.81 -14.18
C ASP A 235 51.62 -36.01 -13.56
N HIS A 236 52.23 -34.94 -13.02
CA HIS A 236 53.52 -35.00 -12.40
C HIS A 236 53.40 -35.17 -10.85
N VAL A 237 53.38 -36.42 -10.41
CA VAL A 237 53.21 -36.81 -9.03
C VAL A 237 54.52 -37.40 -8.49
N VAL A 238 54.95 -36.91 -7.32
CA VAL A 238 56.09 -37.44 -6.56
C VAL A 238 55.63 -37.86 -5.18
N GLY A 239 55.65 -39.15 -4.90
CA GLY A 239 54.98 -39.69 -3.74
C GLY A 239 53.45 -39.55 -3.86
N ASP A 240 52.81 -38.91 -2.89
CA ASP A 240 51.35 -38.68 -2.89
C ASP A 240 51.00 -37.21 -3.23
N ALA A 241 51.96 -36.42 -3.71
CA ALA A 241 51.74 -35.00 -3.99
C ALA A 241 51.99 -34.63 -5.44
N VAL A 242 51.15 -33.76 -5.98
CA VAL A 242 51.41 -33.12 -7.29
C VAL A 242 52.50 -32.06 -7.07
N VAL A 243 53.58 -32.20 -7.80
CA VAL A 243 54.75 -31.33 -7.69
C VAL A 243 55.07 -30.68 -9.04
N PHE A 244 55.37 -29.39 -9.04
CA PHE A 244 55.81 -28.70 -10.25
C PHE A 244 57.20 -29.21 -10.66
N PRO A 245 57.43 -29.60 -11.93
CA PRO A 245 58.73 -30.11 -12.39
C PRO A 245 59.85 -29.07 -12.22
N GLY A 246 60.95 -29.46 -11.60
CA GLY A 246 62.11 -28.57 -11.40
C GLY A 246 62.83 -28.12 -12.68
N THR A 247 62.47 -28.75 -13.81
CA THR A 247 62.98 -28.45 -15.16
C THR A 247 61.94 -27.80 -16.06
N GLY A 248 60.82 -27.38 -15.43
CA GLY A 248 59.68 -26.76 -16.15
C GLY A 248 59.92 -25.29 -16.56
#